data_23ae7891cce242afbe65d99c739e6bdc
#
_entry.id   23ae7891cce242afbe65d99c739e6bdc
#
_cell.length_a   1.000
_cell.length_b   1.000
_cell.length_c   1.000
_cell.angle_alpha   90.00
_cell.angle_beta   90.00
_cell.angle_gamma   90.00
#
_symmetry.space_group_name_H-M   'P 1'
#
loop_
_entity.id
_entity.type
_entity.pdbx_description
1 polymer ?
#
loop_
_entity_poly.entity_id
_entity_poly.type
_entity_poly.pdbx_seq_one_letter_code
_entity_poly.pdbx_strand_id
1 'polypeptide(L)'
;PEKDGAREYYNSIFELYASWGVDFIKCDDIARELPHEESELIMLSKALHGCGRPMVLSLSPGPALLEKAELYKQISNMWRITDDFWDKWELLYDMFSRAEKWCTHAGAGHWPDADMLPVGPIRQVYDVNNWTNFTQDEQITMLTLWSIMRSPLMLGGELTGFDEFTMNLVTNSEILAMHANARHSHQVWRREIDGIEHALWIAADTKGGYYVAVFNLGDKDSDISIPLADLEIYDGVNGTELWSGEHVEEPKSLSVSLKSHGARAYHFTYN
;
A
#
# COMPACT_ATOMS: atom_id res chain seq x y z
N PRO A 1 2.74 -12.25 28.82
CA PRO A 1 3.17 -13.67 28.72
C PRO A 1 3.60 -14.25 30.07
N GLU A 2 4.11 -13.42 30.98
CA GLU A 2 4.67 -13.82 32.27
C GLU A 2 3.60 -14.08 33.35
N LYS A 3 2.35 -13.72 33.08
CA LYS A 3 1.24 -13.95 34.00
C LYS A 3 0.72 -15.38 33.87
N ASP A 4 0.45 -16.02 35.02
CA ASP A 4 -0.23 -17.32 35.04
C ASP A 4 -1.57 -17.25 34.28
N GLY A 5 -1.80 -18.22 33.39
CA GLY A 5 -3.02 -18.28 32.58
C GLY A 5 -3.01 -17.41 31.31
N ALA A 6 -1.96 -16.62 31.04
CA ALA A 6 -1.94 -15.75 29.87
C ALA A 6 -2.00 -16.56 28.55
N ARG A 7 -1.27 -17.67 28.45
CA ARG A 7 -1.29 -18.56 27.29
C ARG A 7 -2.66 -19.21 27.10
N GLU A 8 -3.23 -19.70 28.16
CA GLU A 8 -4.55 -20.34 28.18
C GLU A 8 -5.63 -19.36 27.77
N TYR A 9 -5.50 -18.10 28.19
CA TYR A 9 -6.41 -17.01 27.80
C TYR A 9 -6.35 -16.77 26.29
N TYR A 10 -5.16 -16.58 25.69
CA TYR A 10 -5.03 -16.40 24.24
C TYR A 10 -5.52 -17.63 23.48
N ASN A 11 -5.20 -18.84 23.92
CA ASN A 11 -5.68 -20.06 23.27
C ASN A 11 -7.22 -20.08 23.26
N SER A 12 -7.86 -19.78 24.40
CA SER A 12 -9.33 -19.76 24.50
C SER A 12 -10.00 -18.72 23.58
N ILE A 13 -9.38 -17.55 23.40
CA ILE A 13 -9.87 -16.52 22.47
C ILE A 13 -9.84 -17.02 21.03
N PHE A 14 -8.71 -17.56 20.58
CA PHE A 14 -8.56 -18.01 19.19
C PHE A 14 -9.37 -19.29 18.92
N GLU A 15 -9.54 -20.19 19.89
CA GLU A 15 -10.47 -21.31 19.80
C GLU A 15 -11.92 -20.84 19.64
N LEU A 16 -12.30 -19.79 20.37
CA LEU A 16 -13.63 -19.18 20.25
C LEU A 16 -13.83 -18.56 18.86
N TYR A 17 -12.88 -17.77 18.37
CA TYR A 17 -12.93 -17.18 17.03
C TYR A 17 -12.94 -18.24 15.92
N ALA A 18 -12.16 -19.33 16.10
CA ALA A 18 -12.21 -20.47 15.21
C ALA A 18 -13.60 -21.12 15.17
N SER A 19 -14.26 -21.27 16.34
CA SER A 19 -15.61 -21.82 16.45
C SER A 19 -16.67 -20.96 15.77
N TRP A 20 -16.45 -19.64 15.71
CA TRP A 20 -17.30 -18.68 15.00
C TRP A 20 -17.04 -18.61 13.49
N GLY A 21 -15.99 -19.26 13.00
CA GLY A 21 -15.62 -19.24 11.59
C GLY A 21 -14.91 -17.97 11.15
N VAL A 22 -14.24 -17.26 12.08
CA VAL A 22 -13.46 -16.04 11.78
C VAL A 22 -12.25 -16.40 10.92
N ASP A 23 -11.99 -15.62 9.86
CA ASP A 23 -10.89 -15.83 8.92
C ASP A 23 -9.82 -14.76 9.00
N PHE A 24 -10.12 -13.59 9.58
CA PHE A 24 -9.22 -12.44 9.65
C PHE A 24 -9.33 -11.76 11.01
N ILE A 25 -8.19 -11.48 11.63
CA ILE A 25 -8.10 -10.77 12.91
C ILE A 25 -7.13 -9.60 12.76
N LYS A 26 -7.59 -8.40 13.09
CA LYS A 26 -6.74 -7.24 13.32
C LYS A 26 -6.53 -7.09 14.83
N CYS A 27 -5.29 -7.16 15.26
CA CYS A 27 -4.90 -6.94 16.65
C CYS A 27 -4.29 -5.55 16.78
N ASP A 28 -4.93 -4.72 17.58
CA ASP A 28 -4.53 -3.34 17.81
C ASP A 28 -3.65 -3.20 19.06
N ASP A 29 -2.94 -2.07 19.17
CA ASP A 29 -2.07 -1.68 20.28
C ASP A 29 -0.91 -2.65 20.61
N ILE A 30 -0.44 -3.43 19.64
CA ILE A 30 0.56 -4.46 19.89
C ILE A 30 1.81 -4.37 18.99
N ALA A 31 1.75 -3.63 17.88
CA ALA A 31 2.86 -3.58 16.92
C ALA A 31 3.85 -2.43 17.16
N ARG A 32 3.44 -1.42 17.92
CA ARG A 32 4.18 -0.16 18.12
C ARG A 32 5.33 -0.28 19.12
N GLU A 33 5.19 -1.07 20.17
CA GLU A 33 6.00 -1.02 21.38
C GLU A 33 6.98 -2.20 21.52
N LEU A 34 7.55 -2.66 20.41
CA LEU A 34 8.67 -3.60 20.49
C LEU A 34 9.93 -2.90 21.06
N PRO A 35 10.73 -3.55 21.95
CA PRO A 35 10.73 -4.99 22.20
C PRO A 35 9.83 -5.49 23.35
N HIS A 36 9.14 -4.62 24.07
CA HIS A 36 8.37 -5.01 25.27
C HIS A 36 7.26 -6.02 24.96
N GLU A 37 6.66 -5.92 23.78
CA GLU A 37 5.55 -6.75 23.35
C GLU A 37 5.94 -7.97 22.49
N GLU A 38 7.22 -8.15 22.16
CA GLU A 38 7.66 -9.24 21.27
C GLU A 38 7.23 -10.62 21.79
N SER A 39 7.35 -10.86 23.08
CA SER A 39 6.95 -12.13 23.70
C SER A 39 5.43 -12.34 23.65
N GLU A 40 4.64 -11.27 23.75
CA GLU A 40 3.20 -11.31 23.63
C GLU A 40 2.76 -11.55 22.19
N LEU A 41 3.38 -10.89 21.22
CA LEU A 41 3.15 -11.12 19.79
C LEU A 41 3.43 -12.59 19.40
N ILE A 42 4.52 -13.15 19.88
CA ILE A 42 4.87 -14.57 19.64
C ILE A 42 3.83 -15.48 20.29
N MET A 43 3.37 -15.19 21.50
CA MET A 43 2.34 -15.97 22.19
C MET A 43 0.99 -15.91 21.46
N LEU A 44 0.57 -14.72 21.03
CA LEU A 44 -0.64 -14.50 20.25
C LEU A 44 -0.58 -15.27 18.91
N SER A 45 0.51 -15.15 18.18
CA SER A 45 0.72 -15.88 16.92
C SER A 45 0.66 -17.41 17.11
N LYS A 46 1.28 -17.93 18.18
CA LYS A 46 1.21 -19.36 18.51
C LYS A 46 -0.21 -19.81 18.82
N ALA A 47 -0.97 -19.02 19.55
CA ALA A 47 -2.37 -19.33 19.88
C ALA A 47 -3.24 -19.35 18.60
N LEU A 48 -3.06 -18.35 17.71
CA LEU A 48 -3.74 -18.31 16.42
C LEU A 48 -3.43 -19.55 15.57
N HIS A 49 -2.16 -19.90 15.41
CA HIS A 49 -1.77 -21.07 14.61
C HIS A 49 -2.20 -22.41 15.26
N GLY A 50 -2.36 -22.44 16.59
CA GLY A 50 -2.77 -23.61 17.35
C GLY A 50 -4.27 -23.87 17.42
N CYS A 51 -5.13 -22.92 17.01
CA CYS A 51 -6.59 -23.01 17.16
C CYS A 51 -7.29 -23.97 16.17
N GLY A 52 -6.56 -24.56 15.23
CA GLY A 52 -7.09 -25.53 14.27
C GLY A 52 -7.80 -24.92 13.05
N ARG A 53 -7.84 -23.58 12.93
CA ARG A 53 -8.38 -22.86 11.78
C ARG A 53 -7.35 -21.92 11.20
N PRO A 54 -7.13 -21.88 9.86
CA PRO A 54 -6.29 -20.86 9.26
C PRO A 54 -6.96 -19.49 9.38
N MET A 55 -6.25 -18.52 9.95
CA MET A 55 -6.69 -17.14 10.08
C MET A 55 -5.56 -16.20 9.68
N VAL A 56 -5.91 -15.09 9.04
CA VAL A 56 -4.99 -13.99 8.75
C VAL A 56 -4.83 -13.12 9.99
N LEU A 57 -3.59 -12.81 10.36
CA LEU A 57 -3.26 -11.89 11.44
C LEU A 57 -2.72 -10.58 10.88
N SER A 58 -3.40 -9.49 11.20
CA SER A 58 -2.99 -8.11 10.95
C SER A 58 -2.62 -7.42 12.26
N LEU A 59 -1.47 -6.76 12.30
CA LEU A 59 -0.96 -6.06 13.47
C LEU A 59 -1.05 -4.55 13.29
N SER A 60 -1.60 -3.84 14.27
CA SER A 60 -1.68 -2.37 14.30
C SER A 60 -1.55 -1.82 15.74
N PRO A 61 -1.43 -0.48 15.92
CA PRO A 61 -0.95 0.44 14.93
C PRO A 61 0.56 0.32 14.73
N GLY A 62 1.08 1.04 13.71
CA GLY A 62 2.53 1.20 13.51
C GLY A 62 3.05 2.48 14.19
N PRO A 63 4.24 2.93 13.77
CA PRO A 63 5.04 2.27 12.74
C PRO A 63 5.76 1.03 13.27
N ALA A 64 5.68 -0.07 12.53
CA ALA A 64 6.47 -1.26 12.79
C ALA A 64 7.98 -0.98 12.67
N LEU A 65 8.79 -1.68 13.44
CA LEU A 65 10.26 -1.52 13.43
C LEU A 65 10.86 -2.29 12.25
N LEU A 66 11.55 -1.60 11.36
CA LEU A 66 12.14 -2.20 10.16
C LEU A 66 13.13 -3.33 10.48
N GLU A 67 13.92 -3.18 11.53
CA GLU A 67 14.86 -4.21 12.02
C GLU A 67 14.17 -5.48 12.53
N LYS A 68 12.86 -5.45 12.72
CA LYS A 68 12.03 -6.59 13.11
C LYS A 68 11.23 -7.18 11.96
N ALA A 69 11.49 -6.76 10.71
CA ALA A 69 10.75 -7.21 9.53
C ALA A 69 10.64 -8.75 9.42
N GLU A 70 11.74 -9.47 9.70
CA GLU A 70 11.76 -10.93 9.64
C GLU A 70 10.90 -11.58 10.75
N LEU A 71 10.80 -10.95 11.91
CA LEU A 71 9.88 -11.39 12.95
C LEU A 71 8.42 -11.23 12.49
N TYR A 72 8.03 -10.07 11.97
CA TYR A 72 6.67 -9.84 11.48
C TYR A 72 6.26 -10.84 10.41
N LYS A 73 7.15 -11.16 9.45
CA LYS A 73 6.91 -12.18 8.42
C LYS A 73 6.63 -13.57 9.00
N GLN A 74 7.23 -13.90 10.15
CA GLN A 74 7.07 -15.21 10.79
C GLN A 74 5.79 -15.30 11.62
N ILE A 75 5.37 -14.21 12.24
CA ILE A 75 4.31 -14.23 13.25
C ILE A 75 2.98 -13.67 12.76
N SER A 76 2.96 -12.94 11.63
CA SER A 76 1.76 -12.28 11.11
C SER A 76 1.72 -12.27 9.59
N ASN A 77 0.58 -11.87 9.04
CA ASN A 77 0.37 -11.73 7.59
C ASN A 77 0.38 -10.27 7.13
N MET A 78 0.11 -9.35 8.03
CA MET A 78 0.11 -7.91 7.79
C MET A 78 0.63 -7.19 9.03
N TRP A 79 1.33 -6.08 8.82
CA TRP A 79 1.77 -5.20 9.90
C TRP A 79 1.82 -3.75 9.42
N ARG A 80 1.32 -2.85 10.24
CA ARG A 80 1.25 -1.42 9.94
C ARG A 80 2.64 -0.79 9.93
N ILE A 81 2.99 -0.18 8.82
CA ILE A 81 4.27 0.54 8.64
C ILE A 81 4.19 2.02 9.03
N THR A 82 3.02 2.46 9.41
CA THR A 82 2.70 3.84 9.83
C THR A 82 1.79 3.82 11.05
N ASP A 83 1.67 4.95 11.73
CA ASP A 83 0.56 5.22 12.63
C ASP A 83 -0.76 5.38 11.84
N ASP A 84 -1.85 5.80 12.45
CA ASP A 84 -3.12 5.97 11.73
C ASP A 84 -2.97 6.93 10.56
N PHE A 85 -3.28 6.43 9.37
CA PHE A 85 -3.20 7.20 8.14
C PHE A 85 -4.53 7.89 7.84
N TRP A 86 -4.50 9.21 7.89
CA TRP A 86 -5.64 10.05 7.57
C TRP A 86 -5.39 10.87 6.32
N ASP A 87 -6.43 11.51 5.80
CA ASP A 87 -6.50 12.30 4.58
C ASP A 87 -5.78 13.67 4.70
N LYS A 88 -4.45 13.59 4.89
CA LYS A 88 -3.53 14.73 4.95
C LYS A 88 -2.36 14.48 4.01
N TRP A 89 -2.05 15.47 3.17
CA TRP A 89 -0.94 15.36 2.22
C TRP A 89 0.39 15.01 2.90
N GLU A 90 0.69 15.61 4.05
CA GLU A 90 1.94 15.36 4.77
C GLU A 90 2.11 13.88 5.15
N LEU A 91 1.02 13.18 5.46
CA LEU A 91 1.05 11.74 5.75
C LEU A 91 1.29 10.93 4.49
N LEU A 92 0.68 11.32 3.37
CA LEU A 92 0.89 10.68 2.08
C LEU A 92 2.32 10.92 1.56
N TYR A 93 2.82 12.14 1.71
CA TYR A 93 4.21 12.49 1.38
C TYR A 93 5.24 11.66 2.19
N ASP A 94 5.04 11.52 3.52
CA ASP A 94 5.90 10.69 4.38
C ASP A 94 5.83 9.20 4.00
N MET A 95 4.68 8.74 3.50
CA MET A 95 4.48 7.35 3.08
C MET A 95 5.44 6.92 1.96
N PHE A 96 5.89 7.81 1.08
CA PHE A 96 6.88 7.48 0.05
C PHE A 96 8.19 6.95 0.65
N SER A 97 8.66 7.58 1.74
CA SER A 97 9.87 7.12 2.45
C SER A 97 9.65 5.81 3.20
N ARG A 98 8.44 5.56 3.70
CA ARG A 98 8.07 4.30 4.34
C ARG A 98 7.94 3.19 3.30
N ALA A 99 7.23 3.46 2.20
CA ALA A 99 7.06 2.55 1.09
C ALA A 99 8.40 2.06 0.53
N GLU A 100 9.35 2.97 0.30
CA GLU A 100 10.71 2.63 -0.16
C GLU A 100 11.41 1.63 0.76
N LYS A 101 11.33 1.84 2.08
CA LYS A 101 11.98 0.97 3.07
C LYS A 101 11.32 -0.39 3.19
N TRP A 102 10.00 -0.47 2.99
CA TRP A 102 9.21 -1.66 3.28
C TRP A 102 8.82 -2.48 2.04
N CYS A 103 8.83 -1.91 0.82
CA CYS A 103 8.36 -2.60 -0.39
C CYS A 103 9.07 -3.93 -0.67
N THR A 104 10.36 -4.05 -0.32
CA THR A 104 11.14 -5.28 -0.49
C THR A 104 10.74 -6.40 0.50
N HIS A 105 9.96 -6.07 1.52
CA HIS A 105 9.46 -7.02 2.51
C HIS A 105 8.07 -7.57 2.16
N ALA A 106 7.42 -7.02 1.12
CA ALA A 106 6.13 -7.50 0.63
C ALA A 106 6.28 -8.83 -0.12
N GLY A 107 5.42 -9.78 0.17
CA GLY A 107 5.43 -11.09 -0.49
C GLY A 107 4.21 -11.94 -0.15
N ALA A 108 4.13 -13.13 -0.78
CA ALA A 108 3.01 -14.02 -0.56
C ALA A 108 2.91 -14.41 0.92
N GLY A 109 1.77 -14.09 1.53
CA GLY A 109 1.46 -14.39 2.92
C GLY A 109 1.95 -13.35 3.95
N HIS A 110 2.66 -12.27 3.51
CA HIS A 110 3.15 -11.22 4.41
C HIS A 110 3.24 -9.86 3.71
N TRP A 111 2.58 -8.86 4.27
CA TRP A 111 2.33 -7.58 3.62
C TRP A 111 2.58 -6.41 4.57
N PRO A 112 3.54 -5.52 4.26
CA PRO A 112 3.62 -4.21 4.89
C PRO A 112 2.34 -3.42 4.58
N ASP A 113 1.66 -2.95 5.62
CA ASP A 113 0.36 -2.30 5.54
C ASP A 113 0.51 -0.79 5.72
N ALA A 114 0.24 -0.03 4.66
CA ALA A 114 0.26 1.43 4.68
C ALA A 114 -1.04 2.05 5.23
N ASP A 115 -1.91 1.22 5.80
CA ASP A 115 -3.21 1.55 6.39
C ASP A 115 -4.35 1.73 5.37
N MET A 116 -5.50 2.15 5.87
CA MET A 116 -6.72 2.36 5.11
C MET A 116 -6.56 3.40 3.99
N LEU A 117 -7.48 3.34 3.03
CA LEU A 117 -7.66 4.34 1.98
C LEU A 117 -8.79 5.28 2.40
N PRO A 118 -8.50 6.48 2.94
CA PRO A 118 -9.51 7.45 3.38
C PRO A 118 -10.11 8.20 2.19
N VAL A 119 -10.95 7.52 1.40
CA VAL A 119 -11.60 8.03 0.19
C VAL A 119 -13.11 8.18 0.38
N GLY A 120 -13.73 9.07 -0.39
CA GLY A 120 -15.17 9.30 -0.34
C GLY A 120 -15.65 9.87 1.00
N PRO A 121 -16.86 9.51 1.45
CA PRO A 121 -17.39 9.93 2.75
C PRO A 121 -16.66 9.20 3.89
N ILE A 122 -16.02 9.98 4.76
CA ILE A 122 -15.34 9.52 5.97
C ILE A 122 -15.83 10.32 7.18
N ARG A 123 -15.52 9.90 8.41
CA ARG A 123 -15.89 10.64 9.63
C ARG A 123 -17.39 10.93 9.80
N GLN A 124 -18.25 10.05 9.32
CA GLN A 124 -19.71 10.22 9.28
C GLN A 124 -20.34 10.61 10.63
N VAL A 125 -19.71 10.25 11.74
CA VAL A 125 -20.22 10.47 13.10
C VAL A 125 -19.62 11.71 13.76
N TYR A 126 -18.43 12.14 13.32
CA TYR A 126 -17.61 13.09 14.08
C TYR A 126 -17.49 14.48 13.45
N ASP A 127 -17.86 14.65 12.17
CA ASP A 127 -17.63 15.89 11.47
C ASP A 127 -18.83 16.32 10.60
N VAL A 128 -19.01 17.63 10.47
CA VAL A 128 -20.01 18.23 9.57
C VAL A 128 -19.58 18.06 8.10
N ASN A 129 -18.28 18.16 7.82
CA ASN A 129 -17.68 17.81 6.54
C ASN A 129 -17.12 16.38 6.63
N ASN A 130 -17.92 15.44 6.20
CA ASN A 130 -17.61 14.01 6.28
C ASN A 130 -16.99 13.45 4.99
N TRP A 131 -16.53 14.28 4.08
CA TRP A 131 -15.84 13.87 2.86
C TRP A 131 -14.33 13.87 3.07
N THR A 132 -13.59 13.07 2.30
CA THR A 132 -12.12 13.10 2.31
C THR A 132 -11.58 14.49 1.99
N ASN A 133 -10.52 14.91 2.67
CA ASN A 133 -9.83 16.17 2.37
C ASN A 133 -8.83 16.02 1.22
N PHE A 134 -8.48 14.80 0.81
CA PHE A 134 -7.64 14.59 -0.36
C PHE A 134 -8.31 15.11 -1.62
N THR A 135 -7.56 15.85 -2.43
CA THR A 135 -7.94 16.16 -3.81
C THR A 135 -8.06 14.88 -4.64
N GLN A 136 -8.65 14.95 -5.81
CA GLN A 136 -8.72 13.79 -6.71
C GLN A 136 -7.33 13.31 -7.14
N ASP A 137 -6.39 14.23 -7.39
CA ASP A 137 -5.01 13.89 -7.74
C ASP A 137 -4.27 13.19 -6.58
N GLU A 138 -4.47 13.65 -5.34
CA GLU A 138 -3.90 13.00 -4.16
C GLU A 138 -4.49 11.60 -3.91
N GLN A 139 -5.78 11.39 -4.17
CA GLN A 139 -6.39 10.07 -4.09
C GLN A 139 -5.84 9.11 -5.16
N ILE A 140 -5.63 9.59 -6.39
CA ILE A 140 -4.96 8.86 -7.48
C ILE A 140 -3.52 8.52 -7.06
N THR A 141 -2.78 9.46 -6.50
CA THR A 141 -1.41 9.26 -6.01
C THR A 141 -1.36 8.21 -4.91
N MET A 142 -2.23 8.30 -3.92
CA MET A 142 -2.33 7.32 -2.84
C MET A 142 -2.59 5.91 -3.38
N LEU A 143 -3.63 5.73 -4.20
CA LEU A 143 -3.98 4.40 -4.71
C LEU A 143 -2.90 3.85 -5.65
N THR A 144 -2.23 4.70 -6.43
CA THR A 144 -1.10 4.32 -7.26
C THR A 144 0.08 3.80 -6.41
N LEU A 145 0.43 4.51 -5.33
CA LEU A 145 1.52 4.11 -4.43
C LEU A 145 1.19 2.80 -3.70
N TRP A 146 -0.01 2.68 -3.10
CA TRP A 146 -0.45 1.43 -2.45
C TRP A 146 -0.44 0.25 -3.42
N SER A 147 -0.85 0.50 -4.67
CA SER A 147 -0.91 -0.57 -5.68
C SER A 147 0.47 -1.03 -6.14
N ILE A 148 1.38 -0.12 -6.45
CA ILE A 148 2.71 -0.51 -6.94
C ILE A 148 3.57 -1.13 -5.83
N MET A 149 3.48 -0.64 -4.58
CA MET A 149 4.20 -1.23 -3.44
C MET A 149 3.49 -2.47 -2.87
N ARG A 150 2.26 -2.75 -3.31
CA ARG A 150 1.41 -3.88 -2.88
C ARG A 150 1.03 -3.82 -1.40
N SER A 151 0.75 -2.64 -0.88
CA SER A 151 0.05 -2.52 0.41
C SER A 151 -1.34 -3.12 0.32
N PRO A 152 -1.85 -3.78 1.35
CA PRO A 152 -3.26 -4.17 1.39
C PRO A 152 -4.20 -3.00 1.12
N LEU A 153 -5.24 -3.22 0.32
CA LEU A 153 -6.23 -2.20 -0.01
C LEU A 153 -7.45 -2.34 0.92
N MET A 154 -7.50 -1.52 1.96
CA MET A 154 -8.61 -1.46 2.93
C MET A 154 -9.34 -0.13 2.79
N LEU A 155 -10.58 -0.17 2.30
CA LEU A 155 -11.38 1.05 2.13
C LEU A 155 -11.78 1.64 3.49
N GLY A 156 -11.45 2.91 3.72
CA GLY A 156 -11.74 3.64 4.96
C GLY A 156 -12.97 4.55 4.88
N GLY A 157 -13.67 4.55 3.74
CA GLY A 157 -14.87 5.35 3.51
C GLY A 157 -16.18 4.58 3.67
N GLU A 158 -17.29 5.31 3.75
CA GLU A 158 -18.64 4.75 3.74
C GLU A 158 -19.02 4.32 2.31
N LEU A 159 -19.00 3.01 2.05
CA LEU A 159 -19.13 2.43 0.71
C LEU A 159 -20.44 2.81 0.01
N THR A 160 -21.53 2.96 0.76
CA THR A 160 -22.84 3.27 0.19
C THR A 160 -22.98 4.74 -0.25
N GLY A 161 -22.03 5.59 0.16
CA GLY A 161 -21.99 7.01 -0.15
C GLY A 161 -20.96 7.40 -1.21
N PHE A 162 -20.29 6.44 -1.86
CA PHE A 162 -19.28 6.76 -2.88
C PHE A 162 -19.92 7.44 -4.10
N ASP A 163 -19.29 8.53 -4.54
CA ASP A 163 -19.61 9.18 -5.80
C ASP A 163 -19.01 8.43 -7.00
N GLU A 164 -19.31 8.89 -8.21
CA GLU A 164 -18.82 8.27 -9.44
C GLU A 164 -17.28 8.26 -9.52
N PHE A 165 -16.62 9.36 -9.09
CA PHE A 165 -15.16 9.43 -9.07
C PHE A 165 -14.58 8.39 -8.13
N THR A 166 -15.07 8.33 -6.89
CA THR A 166 -14.58 7.37 -5.88
C THR A 166 -14.80 5.93 -6.33
N MET A 167 -15.97 5.62 -6.92
CA MET A 167 -16.25 4.30 -7.47
C MET A 167 -15.27 3.95 -8.60
N ASN A 168 -15.05 4.84 -9.56
CA ASN A 168 -14.11 4.62 -10.66
C ASN A 168 -12.67 4.47 -10.14
N LEU A 169 -12.28 5.24 -9.12
CA LEU A 169 -10.97 5.16 -8.49
C LEU A 169 -10.73 3.76 -7.91
N VAL A 170 -11.61 3.27 -7.04
CA VAL A 170 -11.38 2.03 -6.28
C VAL A 170 -11.71 0.76 -7.08
N THR A 171 -12.38 0.89 -8.22
CA THR A 171 -12.72 -0.24 -9.12
C THR A 171 -11.94 -0.23 -10.43
N ASN A 172 -10.93 0.64 -10.59
CA ASN A 172 -10.10 0.65 -11.79
C ASN A 172 -9.38 -0.70 -11.96
N SER A 173 -9.77 -1.46 -12.97
CA SER A 173 -9.28 -2.83 -13.21
C SER A 173 -7.78 -2.90 -13.47
N GLU A 174 -7.21 -1.88 -14.11
CA GLU A 174 -5.80 -1.84 -14.48
C GLU A 174 -4.92 -1.56 -13.25
N ILE A 175 -5.34 -0.66 -12.39
CA ILE A 175 -4.67 -0.37 -11.10
C ILE A 175 -4.77 -1.59 -10.16
N LEU A 176 -5.94 -2.23 -10.10
CA LEU A 176 -6.11 -3.47 -9.33
C LEU A 176 -5.28 -4.62 -9.91
N ALA A 177 -5.11 -4.68 -11.24
CA ALA A 177 -4.23 -5.64 -11.89
C ALA A 177 -2.75 -5.37 -11.54
N MET A 178 -2.31 -4.12 -11.52
CA MET A 178 -0.99 -3.73 -11.02
C MET A 178 -0.79 -4.21 -9.58
N HIS A 179 -1.74 -3.91 -8.68
CA HIS A 179 -1.68 -4.36 -7.29
C HIS A 179 -1.54 -5.90 -7.16
N ALA A 180 -2.30 -6.65 -7.95
CA ALA A 180 -2.29 -8.11 -7.92
C ALA A 180 -1.00 -8.73 -8.48
N ASN A 181 -0.44 -8.15 -9.55
CA ASN A 181 0.60 -8.76 -10.37
C ASN A 181 2.01 -8.16 -10.16
N ALA A 182 2.15 -6.95 -9.62
CA ALA A 182 3.45 -6.32 -9.38
C ALA A 182 4.35 -7.20 -8.50
N ARG A 183 5.64 -7.30 -8.86
CA ARG A 183 6.67 -8.02 -8.11
C ARG A 183 7.95 -7.22 -8.11
N HIS A 184 8.74 -7.37 -7.06
CA HIS A 184 10.04 -6.69 -6.92
C HIS A 184 9.91 -5.16 -7.06
N SER A 185 8.82 -4.62 -6.56
CA SER A 185 8.56 -3.18 -6.56
C SER A 185 9.64 -2.43 -5.81
N HIS A 186 10.14 -1.35 -6.40
CA HIS A 186 11.10 -0.47 -5.72
C HIS A 186 11.06 0.93 -6.30
N GLN A 187 11.53 1.90 -5.51
CA GLN A 187 11.75 3.26 -5.95
C GLN A 187 13.06 3.34 -6.72
N VAL A 188 12.97 3.69 -8.01
CA VAL A 188 14.16 3.86 -8.87
C VAL A 188 14.94 5.08 -8.43
N TRP A 189 14.22 6.19 -8.22
CA TRP A 189 14.77 7.42 -7.65
C TRP A 189 13.67 8.32 -7.07
N ARG A 190 14.08 9.20 -6.18
CA ARG A 190 13.34 10.34 -5.69
C ARG A 190 14.25 11.54 -5.75
N ARG A 191 13.90 12.55 -6.54
CA ARG A 191 14.78 13.69 -6.84
C ARG A 191 14.02 14.93 -7.27
N GLU A 192 14.67 16.08 -7.16
CA GLU A 192 14.18 17.34 -7.67
C GLU A 192 14.47 17.47 -9.18
N ILE A 193 13.47 17.89 -9.97
CA ILE A 193 13.58 18.24 -11.38
C ILE A 193 12.88 19.60 -11.52
N ASP A 194 13.60 20.61 -12.02
CA ASP A 194 13.11 21.98 -12.20
C ASP A 194 12.47 22.61 -10.94
N GLY A 195 13.05 22.30 -9.77
CA GLY A 195 12.60 22.80 -8.47
C GLY A 195 11.35 22.10 -7.91
N ILE A 196 10.96 20.96 -8.47
CA ILE A 196 9.82 20.14 -8.04
C ILE A 196 10.31 18.72 -7.75
N GLU A 197 9.97 18.19 -6.58
CA GLU A 197 10.34 16.83 -6.21
C GLU A 197 9.45 15.80 -6.90
N HIS A 198 10.08 14.76 -7.43
CA HIS A 198 9.42 13.63 -8.09
C HIS A 198 9.92 12.30 -7.56
N ALA A 199 9.08 11.28 -7.65
CA ALA A 199 9.45 9.89 -7.39
C ALA A 199 9.12 9.00 -8.59
N LEU A 200 9.99 8.06 -8.89
CA LEU A 200 9.83 7.06 -9.94
C LEU A 200 9.91 5.67 -9.33
N TRP A 201 8.93 4.85 -9.63
CA TRP A 201 8.83 3.48 -9.18
C TRP A 201 8.71 2.51 -10.34
N ILE A 202 9.24 1.30 -10.16
CA ILE A 202 9.10 0.21 -11.10
C ILE A 202 8.75 -1.09 -10.36
N ALA A 203 8.03 -1.96 -11.04
CA ALA A 203 7.78 -3.34 -10.63
C ALA A 203 7.71 -4.25 -11.85
N ALA A 204 8.18 -5.48 -11.72
CA ALA A 204 7.95 -6.50 -12.75
C ALA A 204 6.50 -6.99 -12.71
N ASP A 205 5.91 -7.27 -13.86
CA ASP A 205 4.62 -7.97 -13.95
C ASP A 205 4.83 -9.49 -13.96
N THR A 206 4.07 -10.22 -13.14
CA THR A 206 4.08 -11.71 -13.16
C THR A 206 3.66 -12.30 -14.49
N LYS A 207 2.96 -11.54 -15.33
CA LYS A 207 2.51 -11.94 -16.67
C LYS A 207 3.47 -11.54 -17.79
N GLY A 208 4.55 -10.86 -17.44
CA GLY A 208 5.55 -10.30 -18.35
C GLY A 208 5.38 -8.81 -18.58
N GLY A 209 6.51 -8.10 -18.63
CA GLY A 209 6.54 -6.64 -18.73
C GLY A 209 6.79 -5.94 -17.40
N TYR A 210 6.45 -4.66 -17.34
CA TYR A 210 6.77 -3.79 -16.21
C TYR A 210 5.62 -2.83 -15.89
N TYR A 211 5.40 -2.59 -14.61
CA TYR A 211 4.63 -1.46 -14.12
C TYR A 211 5.57 -0.33 -13.74
N VAL A 212 5.26 0.88 -14.17
CA VAL A 212 6.00 2.10 -13.87
C VAL A 212 5.05 3.12 -13.28
N ALA A 213 5.39 3.72 -12.15
CA ALA A 213 4.61 4.80 -11.56
C ALA A 213 5.47 6.04 -11.35
N VAL A 214 4.93 7.19 -11.75
CA VAL A 214 5.59 8.50 -11.70
C VAL A 214 4.74 9.42 -10.83
N PHE A 215 5.38 10.10 -9.89
CA PHE A 215 4.72 10.94 -8.90
C PHE A 215 5.33 12.34 -8.88
N ASN A 216 4.48 13.33 -8.82
CA ASN A 216 4.83 14.70 -8.48
C ASN A 216 4.56 14.92 -6.99
N LEU A 217 5.60 15.20 -6.21
CA LEU A 217 5.50 15.42 -4.77
C LEU A 217 5.49 16.89 -4.38
N GLY A 218 5.51 17.80 -5.37
CA GLY A 218 5.53 19.24 -5.15
C GLY A 218 4.18 19.91 -5.39
N ASP A 219 4.11 21.19 -5.00
CA ASP A 219 2.89 22.00 -4.99
C ASP A 219 2.57 22.67 -6.35
N LYS A 220 3.23 22.27 -7.43
CA LYS A 220 3.05 22.82 -8.78
C LYS A 220 2.93 21.71 -9.81
N ASP A 221 2.18 21.99 -10.88
CA ASP A 221 2.14 21.13 -12.06
C ASP A 221 3.53 21.03 -12.69
N SER A 222 3.85 19.88 -13.28
CA SER A 222 5.14 19.62 -13.93
C SER A 222 5.01 18.76 -15.16
N ASP A 223 5.91 19.00 -16.12
CA ASP A 223 6.11 18.16 -17.29
C ASP A 223 7.54 17.58 -17.22
N ILE A 224 7.67 16.27 -17.22
CA ILE A 224 8.96 15.59 -17.16
C ILE A 224 9.11 14.57 -18.26
N SER A 225 10.36 14.28 -18.62
CA SER A 225 10.69 13.23 -19.58
C SER A 225 11.67 12.25 -18.94
N ILE A 226 11.33 10.96 -19.00
CA ILE A 226 12.06 9.87 -18.38
C ILE A 226 12.51 8.91 -19.49
N PRO A 227 13.84 8.80 -19.78
CA PRO A 227 14.32 7.78 -20.69
C PRO A 227 13.97 6.38 -20.17
N LEU A 228 13.38 5.51 -21.00
CA LEU A 228 13.07 4.14 -20.58
C LEU A 228 14.32 3.32 -20.26
N ALA A 229 15.46 3.69 -20.84
CA ALA A 229 16.75 3.10 -20.49
C ALA A 229 17.13 3.31 -19.01
N ASP A 230 16.68 4.39 -18.37
CA ASP A 230 16.88 4.63 -16.91
C ASP A 230 16.11 3.63 -16.06
N LEU A 231 15.12 2.94 -16.65
CA LEU A 231 14.31 1.89 -16.04
C LEU A 231 14.75 0.49 -16.47
N GLU A 232 15.87 0.38 -17.21
CA GLU A 232 16.33 -0.87 -17.84
C GLU A 232 15.27 -1.49 -18.79
N ILE A 233 14.36 -0.67 -19.31
CA ILE A 233 13.38 -1.04 -20.34
C ILE A 233 13.94 -0.60 -21.69
N TYR A 234 14.17 -1.57 -22.57
CA TYR A 234 14.78 -1.35 -23.88
C TYR A 234 13.73 -1.44 -24.99
N ASP A 235 14.18 -1.35 -26.26
CA ASP A 235 13.32 -1.30 -27.44
C ASP A 235 12.32 -2.46 -27.54
N GLY A 236 11.19 -2.22 -28.23
CA GLY A 236 10.19 -3.23 -28.51
C GLY A 236 9.12 -3.39 -27.42
N VAL A 237 8.86 -2.34 -26.64
CA VAL A 237 7.77 -2.33 -25.67
C VAL A 237 6.67 -1.36 -26.12
N ASN A 238 5.43 -1.72 -25.82
CA ASN A 238 4.28 -0.81 -25.84
C ASN A 238 3.78 -0.55 -24.43
N GLY A 239 3.27 0.65 -24.20
CA GLY A 239 2.75 1.06 -22.89
C GLY A 239 1.28 1.40 -22.93
N THR A 240 0.63 1.27 -21.78
CA THR A 240 -0.72 1.81 -21.53
C THR A 240 -0.69 2.58 -20.23
N GLU A 241 -1.18 3.82 -20.23
CA GLU A 241 -1.41 4.59 -19.01
C GLU A 241 -2.66 4.05 -18.32
N LEU A 242 -2.53 3.64 -17.05
CA LEU A 242 -3.52 2.80 -16.38
C LEU A 242 -4.76 3.56 -15.90
N TRP A 243 -4.66 4.89 -15.72
CA TRP A 243 -5.79 5.72 -15.31
C TRP A 243 -6.65 6.17 -16.49
N SER A 244 -6.02 6.55 -17.61
CA SER A 244 -6.68 7.09 -18.80
C SER A 244 -6.94 6.05 -19.89
N GLY A 245 -6.16 4.96 -19.91
CA GLY A 245 -6.15 4.00 -21.00
C GLY A 245 -5.37 4.47 -22.24
N GLU A 246 -4.64 5.57 -22.16
CA GLU A 246 -3.84 6.09 -23.28
C GLU A 246 -2.72 5.12 -23.64
N HIS A 247 -2.56 4.85 -24.95
CA HIS A 247 -1.52 3.98 -25.46
C HIS A 247 -0.27 4.77 -25.85
N VAL A 248 0.89 4.20 -25.56
CA VAL A 248 2.22 4.72 -25.90
C VAL A 248 2.95 3.68 -26.73
N GLU A 249 3.13 3.96 -28.03
CA GLU A 249 3.75 3.02 -28.97
C GLU A 249 5.26 3.21 -29.01
N GLU A 250 6.01 2.13 -28.77
CA GLU A 250 7.48 2.03 -28.84
C GLU A 250 8.24 3.26 -28.28
N PRO A 251 7.93 3.73 -27.07
CA PRO A 251 8.55 4.93 -26.54
C PRO A 251 10.02 4.70 -26.21
N LYS A 252 10.89 5.66 -26.56
CA LYS A 252 12.26 5.72 -26.06
C LYS A 252 12.37 6.48 -24.74
N SER A 253 11.44 7.38 -24.53
CA SER A 253 11.27 8.15 -23.29
C SER A 253 9.79 8.35 -23.02
N LEU A 254 9.46 8.34 -21.75
CA LEU A 254 8.12 8.58 -21.25
C LEU A 254 7.98 10.08 -20.92
N SER A 255 7.17 10.79 -21.70
CA SER A 255 6.80 12.19 -21.41
C SER A 255 5.56 12.21 -20.56
N VAL A 256 5.62 12.83 -19.38
CA VAL A 256 4.56 12.78 -18.38
C VAL A 256 4.20 14.18 -17.91
N SER A 257 2.91 14.54 -18.04
CA SER A 257 2.35 15.73 -17.42
C SER A 257 1.67 15.34 -16.10
N LEU A 258 2.10 15.94 -15.01
CA LEU A 258 1.63 15.67 -13.66
C LEU A 258 1.06 16.95 -13.04
N LYS A 259 -0.11 16.83 -12.43
CA LYS A 259 -0.63 17.85 -11.54
C LYS A 259 0.19 17.92 -10.26
N SER A 260 0.07 19.03 -9.53
CA SER A 260 0.52 19.11 -8.14
C SER A 260 -0.02 17.90 -7.37
N HIS A 261 0.84 17.20 -6.64
CA HIS A 261 0.54 15.98 -5.88
C HIS A 261 -0.02 14.82 -6.73
N GLY A 262 0.09 14.90 -8.06
CA GLY A 262 -0.49 13.93 -8.99
C GLY A 262 0.43 12.76 -9.33
N ALA A 263 -0.18 11.69 -9.85
CA ALA A 263 0.52 10.49 -10.31
C ALA A 263 0.06 10.05 -11.70
N ARG A 264 0.93 9.28 -12.38
CA ARG A 264 0.62 8.46 -13.55
C ARG A 264 1.20 7.06 -13.35
N ALA A 265 0.48 6.07 -13.86
CA ALA A 265 0.93 4.69 -13.82
C ALA A 265 0.84 4.06 -15.20
N TYR A 266 1.84 3.28 -15.57
CA TYR A 266 1.94 2.66 -16.88
C TYR A 266 2.21 1.17 -16.77
N HIS A 267 1.67 0.41 -17.70
CA HIS A 267 2.03 -0.98 -17.92
C HIS A 267 2.72 -1.11 -19.27
N PHE A 268 3.97 -1.57 -19.27
CA PHE A 268 4.76 -1.84 -20.47
C PHE A 268 4.83 -3.34 -20.72
N THR A 269 4.53 -3.75 -21.95
CA THR A 269 4.64 -5.13 -22.42
C THR A 269 5.55 -5.21 -23.64
N TYR A 270 6.27 -6.31 -23.79
CA TYR A 270 7.03 -6.58 -25.01
C TYR A 270 6.10 -6.91 -26.17
N ASN A 271 6.52 -6.50 -27.40
CA ASN A 271 5.82 -6.80 -28.66
C ASN A 271 5.83 -8.29 -29.01
#